data_bd3be9dbae858ebf2cf152943f73d5d6
#
_entry.id   bd3be9dbae858ebf2cf152943f73d5d6
#
_cell.length_a   1.000
_cell.length_b   1.000
_cell.length_c   1.000
_cell.angle_alpha   90.00
_cell.angle_beta   90.00
_cell.angle_gamma   90.00
#
_symmetry.space_group_name_H-M   'P 1'
#
loop_
_entity.id
_entity.type
_entity.pdbx_description
1 polymer ?
#
loop_
_entity_poly.entity_id
_entity_poly.type
_entity_poly.pdbx_seq_one_letter_code
_entity_poly.pdbx_strand_id
1 'polypeptide(L)'
;MPYTPEHKRETHQKILESARRLFNRNGFSEVSIDDVMENAGLTRGGFYRHFRDKDELYVEAIRRFLCTDAPKPWQRTPGSARTVRKPRGQRVVDSYFSRDHFDDRETCCPLIALPSDVMRGSDEVKAAYREVLEKLIEILEADLKEPQRRERALAIVALCVGGVVAAKCMDDPTLADDLRRAAHQQAQRTAGWSNVRLEARAN
;
A
#
# COMPACT_ATOMS: atom_id res chain seq x y z
N MET A 1 38.83 0.72 -4.14
CA MET A 1 38.36 -0.65 -3.91
C MET A 1 37.30 -0.99 -4.96
N PRO A 2 37.30 -2.17 -5.57
CA PRO A 2 36.27 -2.52 -6.52
C PRO A 2 34.90 -2.58 -5.81
N TYR A 3 33.91 -2.01 -6.44
CA TYR A 3 32.51 -1.99 -5.99
C TYR A 3 32.02 -3.43 -5.90
N THR A 4 31.82 -3.95 -4.71
CA THR A 4 31.35 -5.34 -4.53
C THR A 4 29.88 -5.44 -4.99
N PRO A 5 29.43 -6.61 -5.48
CA PRO A 5 28.02 -6.82 -5.82
C PRO A 5 27.08 -6.54 -4.64
N GLU A 6 27.54 -6.73 -3.44
CA GLU A 6 26.78 -6.45 -2.20
C GLU A 6 26.59 -4.96 -1.98
N HIS A 7 27.65 -4.17 -2.10
CA HIS A 7 27.58 -2.72 -2.00
C HIS A 7 26.69 -2.11 -3.11
N LYS A 8 26.71 -2.69 -4.32
CA LYS A 8 25.81 -2.27 -5.39
C LYS A 8 24.35 -2.50 -5.01
N ARG A 9 24.02 -3.66 -4.42
CA ARG A 9 22.65 -3.97 -3.96
C ARG A 9 22.21 -3.04 -2.83
N GLU A 10 23.06 -2.81 -1.84
CA GLU A 10 22.76 -1.89 -0.74
C GLU A 10 22.49 -0.47 -1.23
N THR A 11 23.33 0.03 -2.15
CA THR A 11 23.15 1.35 -2.75
C THR A 11 21.83 1.43 -3.53
N HIS A 12 21.52 0.42 -4.36
CA HIS A 12 20.25 0.33 -5.07
C HIS A 12 19.05 0.39 -4.09
N GLN A 13 19.12 -0.36 -2.99
CA GLN A 13 18.06 -0.37 -1.97
C GLN A 13 17.90 0.99 -1.28
N LYS A 14 19.00 1.71 -1.00
CA LYS A 14 18.94 3.06 -0.41
C LYS A 14 18.26 4.06 -1.35
N ILE A 15 18.60 4.03 -2.65
CA ILE A 15 17.96 4.89 -3.65
C ILE A 15 16.47 4.59 -3.73
N LEU A 16 16.10 3.31 -3.78
CA LEU A 16 14.73 2.87 -3.90
C LEU A 16 13.87 3.26 -2.68
N GLU A 17 14.42 3.12 -1.47
CA GLU A 17 13.73 3.52 -0.24
C GLU A 17 13.55 5.04 -0.15
N SER A 18 14.58 5.81 -0.52
CA SER A 18 14.50 7.27 -0.62
C SER A 18 13.41 7.70 -1.61
N ALA A 19 13.43 7.11 -2.81
CA ALA A 19 12.43 7.40 -3.85
C ALA A 19 11.01 7.10 -3.39
N ARG A 20 10.79 5.94 -2.78
CA ARG A 20 9.47 5.53 -2.27
C ARG A 20 8.88 6.56 -1.30
N ARG A 21 9.67 7.00 -0.32
CA ARG A 21 9.23 8.00 0.67
C ARG A 21 8.93 9.35 0.03
N LEU A 22 9.81 9.82 -0.84
CA LEU A 22 9.64 11.10 -1.50
C LEU A 22 8.44 11.09 -2.46
N PHE A 23 8.27 10.04 -3.28
CA PHE A 23 7.12 9.92 -4.17
C PHE A 23 5.81 9.83 -3.40
N ASN A 24 5.75 9.07 -2.31
CA ASN A 24 4.54 8.99 -1.48
C ASN A 24 4.18 10.34 -0.85
N ARG A 25 5.17 11.14 -0.48
CA ARG A 25 4.97 12.42 0.19
C ARG A 25 4.65 13.57 -0.75
N ASN A 26 5.36 13.64 -1.88
CA ASN A 26 5.37 14.81 -2.75
C ASN A 26 4.77 14.54 -4.13
N GLY A 27 4.51 13.27 -4.49
CA GLY A 27 4.11 12.86 -5.83
C GLY A 27 5.30 12.70 -6.79
N PHE A 28 5.03 12.10 -7.96
CA PHE A 28 6.06 11.80 -8.95
C PHE A 28 6.65 13.06 -9.60
N SER A 29 5.81 14.04 -9.95
CA SER A 29 6.23 15.20 -10.73
C SER A 29 7.18 16.10 -9.94
N GLU A 30 6.92 16.32 -8.66
CA GLU A 30 7.64 17.25 -7.80
C GLU A 30 9.00 16.73 -7.30
N VAL A 31 9.25 15.43 -7.42
CA VAL A 31 10.49 14.79 -6.94
C VAL A 31 11.48 14.67 -8.09
N SER A 32 12.66 15.25 -7.97
CA SER A 32 13.76 15.10 -8.93
C SER A 32 14.67 13.91 -8.58
N ILE A 33 15.49 13.49 -9.56
CA ILE A 33 16.56 12.49 -9.30
C ILE A 33 17.55 13.04 -8.25
N ASP A 34 17.80 14.34 -8.27
CA ASP A 34 18.71 14.98 -7.31
C ASP A 34 18.17 14.88 -5.89
N ASP A 35 16.88 15.16 -5.68
CA ASP A 35 16.23 15.01 -4.36
C ASP A 35 16.34 13.59 -3.84
N VAL A 36 16.11 12.60 -4.70
CA VAL A 36 16.20 11.18 -4.32
C VAL A 36 17.64 10.82 -3.90
N MET A 37 18.62 11.24 -4.68
CA MET A 37 20.03 10.91 -4.42
C MET A 37 20.56 11.64 -3.18
N GLU A 38 20.22 12.89 -3.00
CA GLU A 38 20.57 13.68 -1.80
C GLU A 38 19.97 13.07 -0.53
N ASN A 39 18.67 12.73 -0.56
CA ASN A 39 17.99 12.08 0.56
C ASN A 39 18.55 10.69 0.87
N ALA A 40 19.12 10.00 -0.13
CA ALA A 40 19.83 8.73 0.06
C ALA A 40 21.28 8.89 0.55
N GLY A 41 21.80 10.13 0.69
CA GLY A 41 23.18 10.42 1.02
C GLY A 41 24.17 10.07 -0.11
N LEU A 42 23.75 10.19 -1.37
CA LEU A 42 24.49 9.79 -2.56
C LEU A 42 24.62 10.95 -3.55
N THR A 43 25.56 10.84 -4.49
CA THR A 43 25.72 11.82 -5.57
C THR A 43 24.88 11.44 -6.79
N ARG A 44 24.38 12.46 -7.54
CA ARG A 44 23.62 12.28 -8.78
C ARG A 44 24.29 11.33 -9.79
N GLY A 45 25.61 11.41 -9.94
CA GLY A 45 26.36 10.57 -10.88
C GLY A 45 26.25 9.08 -10.62
N GLY A 46 25.89 8.69 -9.39
CA GLY A 46 25.67 7.30 -9.01
C GLY A 46 24.35 6.72 -9.52
N PHE A 47 23.35 7.54 -9.79
CA PHE A 47 22.00 7.12 -10.17
C PHE A 47 21.98 6.19 -11.40
N TYR A 48 22.60 6.61 -12.49
CA TYR A 48 22.57 5.90 -13.78
C TYR A 48 23.32 4.55 -13.79
N ARG A 49 23.96 4.19 -12.69
CA ARG A 49 24.50 2.83 -12.47
C ARG A 49 23.46 1.86 -11.95
N HIS A 50 22.31 2.36 -11.49
CA HIS A 50 21.25 1.60 -10.83
C HIS A 50 19.93 1.65 -11.57
N PHE A 51 19.60 2.79 -12.17
CA PHE A 51 18.34 3.03 -12.88
C PHE A 51 18.62 3.80 -14.16
N ARG A 52 17.89 3.44 -15.21
CA ARG A 52 17.98 4.10 -16.52
C ARG A 52 17.43 5.53 -16.48
N ASP A 53 16.29 5.67 -15.81
CA ASP A 53 15.54 6.92 -15.72
C ASP A 53 14.66 6.96 -14.45
N LYS A 54 13.96 8.06 -14.24
CA LYS A 54 13.07 8.26 -13.10
C LYS A 54 11.82 7.38 -13.17
N ASP A 55 11.35 7.04 -14.37
CA ASP A 55 10.17 6.17 -14.57
C ASP A 55 10.47 4.75 -14.11
N GLU A 56 11.64 4.20 -14.47
CA GLU A 56 12.08 2.88 -13.97
C GLU A 56 12.16 2.85 -12.45
N LEU A 57 12.76 3.88 -11.85
CA LEU A 57 12.81 4.00 -10.40
C LEU A 57 11.41 4.04 -9.78
N TYR A 58 10.47 4.76 -10.40
CA TYR A 58 9.10 4.88 -9.92
C TYR A 58 8.35 3.55 -9.98
N VAL A 59 8.48 2.83 -11.09
CA VAL A 59 7.91 1.47 -11.26
C VAL A 59 8.45 0.51 -10.19
N GLU A 60 9.78 0.51 -9.96
CA GLU A 60 10.36 -0.31 -8.89
C GLU A 60 9.91 0.10 -7.49
N ALA A 61 9.76 1.39 -7.23
CA ALA A 61 9.28 1.91 -5.95
C ALA A 61 7.85 1.42 -5.65
N ILE A 62 6.96 1.39 -6.65
CA ILE A 62 5.61 0.83 -6.53
C ILE A 62 5.68 -0.68 -6.24
N ARG A 63 6.45 -1.44 -7.03
CA ARG A 63 6.58 -2.90 -6.89
C ARG A 63 7.21 -3.33 -5.57
N ARG A 64 8.12 -2.51 -5.03
CA ARG A 64 8.77 -2.82 -3.76
C ARG A 64 7.80 -3.02 -2.61
N PHE A 65 6.66 -2.33 -2.62
CA PHE A 65 5.61 -2.52 -1.62
C PHE A 65 5.15 -3.99 -1.50
N LEU A 66 5.17 -4.75 -2.61
CA LEU A 66 4.80 -6.17 -2.61
C LEU A 66 5.88 -7.07 -1.98
N CYS A 67 7.15 -6.67 -2.07
CA CYS A 67 8.28 -7.55 -1.75
C CYS A 67 8.75 -7.44 -0.30
N THR A 68 8.83 -6.23 0.27
CA THR A 68 9.51 -6.00 1.56
C THR A 68 8.79 -5.02 2.47
N ASP A 69 8.08 -4.06 1.91
CA ASP A 69 7.55 -2.92 2.67
C ASP A 69 6.05 -3.07 2.98
N ALA A 70 5.42 -4.15 2.50
CA ALA A 70 4.05 -4.44 2.84
C ALA A 70 3.90 -4.52 4.37
N PRO A 71 2.97 -3.79 4.98
CA PRO A 71 2.73 -3.84 6.42
C PRO A 71 2.57 -5.27 6.91
N LYS A 72 2.93 -5.57 8.16
CA LYS A 72 2.85 -6.93 8.74
C LYS A 72 1.55 -7.68 8.44
N PRO A 73 0.36 -7.03 8.38
CA PRO A 73 -0.88 -7.69 7.96
C PRO A 73 -0.86 -8.25 6.55
N TRP A 74 -0.08 -7.66 5.63
CA TRP A 74 0.08 -8.11 4.23
C TRP A 74 1.03 -9.28 4.10
N GLN A 75 1.94 -9.47 5.05
CA GLN A 75 2.91 -10.55 5.03
C GLN A 75 2.25 -11.86 5.51
N ARG A 76 2.66 -13.00 4.89
CA ARG A 76 2.32 -14.31 5.43
C ARG A 76 3.14 -14.53 6.70
N THR A 77 2.48 -14.68 7.84
CA THR A 77 3.17 -15.08 9.08
C THR A 77 3.15 -16.61 9.17
N PRO A 78 4.30 -17.29 9.06
CA PRO A 78 4.36 -18.71 9.35
C PRO A 78 4.13 -18.95 10.85
N GLY A 79 3.23 -19.86 11.17
CA GLY A 79 3.17 -20.56 12.45
C GLY A 79 3.04 -19.71 13.71
N SER A 80 1.84 -19.17 14.01
CA SER A 80 1.48 -18.90 15.41
C SER A 80 0.17 -19.59 15.75
N ALA A 81 0.27 -20.56 16.65
CA ALA A 81 -0.84 -21.35 17.13
C ALA A 81 -1.77 -20.58 18.08
N ARG A 82 -3.08 -20.82 17.93
CA ARG A 82 -4.13 -20.78 18.97
C ARG A 82 -4.40 -19.46 19.72
N THR A 83 -4.81 -18.46 18.98
CA THR A 83 -5.89 -17.54 19.39
C THR A 83 -6.79 -17.36 18.18
N VAL A 84 -8.08 -17.06 18.33
CA VAL A 84 -9.02 -16.82 17.21
C VAL A 84 -8.49 -15.62 16.44
N ARG A 85 -7.62 -15.90 15.50
CA ARG A 85 -6.89 -14.88 14.73
C ARG A 85 -7.79 -14.44 13.59
N LYS A 86 -8.09 -13.16 13.54
CA LYS A 86 -8.79 -12.56 12.38
C LYS A 86 -8.16 -13.06 11.08
N PRO A 87 -8.95 -13.35 10.04
CA PRO A 87 -8.45 -13.66 8.70
C PRO A 87 -7.43 -12.63 8.21
N ARG A 88 -6.53 -13.03 7.31
CA ARG A 88 -5.50 -12.12 6.80
C ARG A 88 -6.11 -10.92 6.09
N GLY A 89 -7.12 -11.12 5.25
CA GLY A 89 -7.84 -10.06 4.56
C GLY A 89 -8.49 -9.08 5.55
N GLN A 90 -9.11 -9.59 6.64
CA GLN A 90 -9.67 -8.72 7.67
C GLN A 90 -8.58 -7.86 8.35
N ARG A 91 -7.41 -8.43 8.66
CA ARG A 91 -6.29 -7.66 9.23
C ARG A 91 -5.77 -6.59 8.27
N VAL A 92 -5.71 -6.91 6.97
CA VAL A 92 -5.31 -5.95 5.95
C VAL A 92 -6.32 -4.82 5.88
N VAL A 93 -7.61 -5.10 5.84
CA VAL A 93 -8.67 -4.08 5.85
C VAL A 93 -8.60 -3.23 7.11
N ASP A 94 -8.49 -3.84 8.29
CA ASP A 94 -8.35 -3.11 9.56
C ASP A 94 -7.11 -2.18 9.55
N SER A 95 -5.98 -2.65 8.98
CA SER A 95 -4.76 -1.85 8.82
C SER A 95 -4.96 -0.66 7.88
N TYR A 96 -5.67 -0.84 6.77
CA TYR A 96 -5.96 0.25 5.83
C TYR A 96 -6.68 1.43 6.50
N PHE A 97 -7.61 1.12 7.39
CA PHE A 97 -8.42 2.12 8.09
C PHE A 97 -7.86 2.48 9.48
N SER A 98 -6.68 1.96 9.87
CA SER A 98 -6.03 2.35 11.12
C SER A 98 -5.56 3.80 11.10
N ARG A 99 -5.46 4.41 12.29
CA ARG A 99 -4.95 5.77 12.42
C ARG A 99 -3.51 5.87 11.96
N ASP A 100 -2.66 4.91 12.34
CA ASP A 100 -1.26 4.87 11.95
C ASP A 100 -1.09 4.89 10.42
N HIS A 101 -1.88 4.10 9.69
CA HIS A 101 -1.83 4.10 8.23
C HIS A 101 -2.43 5.37 7.61
N PHE A 102 -3.45 5.93 8.23
CA PHE A 102 -4.09 7.17 7.76
C PHE A 102 -3.14 8.38 7.90
N ASP A 103 -2.41 8.47 9.01
CA ASP A 103 -1.50 9.58 9.29
C ASP A 103 -0.14 9.42 8.59
N ASP A 104 0.23 8.20 8.18
CA ASP A 104 1.47 7.92 7.45
C ASP A 104 1.42 8.51 6.03
N ARG A 105 2.41 9.34 5.73
CA ARG A 105 2.57 9.97 4.40
C ARG A 105 3.75 9.39 3.61
N GLU A 106 4.66 8.68 4.26
CA GLU A 106 5.91 8.25 3.64
C GLU A 106 5.91 6.76 3.30
N THR A 107 5.33 5.94 4.19
CA THR A 107 5.38 4.47 4.03
C THR A 107 4.02 3.86 3.67
N CYS A 108 2.99 4.69 3.44
CA CYS A 108 1.66 4.22 3.09
C CYS A 108 1.65 3.45 1.74
N CYS A 109 0.57 2.71 1.54
CA CYS A 109 0.37 1.92 0.32
C CYS A 109 0.35 2.81 -0.93
N PRO A 110 1.07 2.46 -2.02
CA PRO A 110 1.03 3.21 -3.26
C PRO A 110 -0.38 3.30 -3.88
N LEU A 111 -1.28 2.37 -3.56
CA LEU A 111 -2.69 2.45 -3.98
C LEU A 111 -3.42 3.68 -3.42
N ILE A 112 -2.93 4.24 -2.32
CA ILE A 112 -3.48 5.45 -1.68
C ILE A 112 -2.66 6.69 -2.04
N ALA A 113 -1.33 6.57 -2.03
CA ALA A 113 -0.45 7.72 -2.20
C ALA A 113 -0.38 8.25 -3.63
N LEU A 114 -0.47 7.35 -4.63
CA LEU A 114 -0.07 7.63 -6.01
C LEU A 114 -1.18 7.56 -7.08
N PRO A 115 -2.51 7.48 -6.78
CA PRO A 115 -3.52 7.27 -7.83
C PRO A 115 -3.49 8.34 -8.93
N SER A 116 -3.33 9.62 -8.55
CA SER A 116 -3.36 10.71 -9.51
C SER A 116 -2.13 10.75 -10.42
N ASP A 117 -0.96 10.34 -9.94
CA ASP A 117 0.25 10.21 -10.75
C ASP A 117 0.15 9.01 -11.69
N VAL A 118 -0.35 7.88 -11.19
CA VAL A 118 -0.56 6.67 -11.99
C VAL A 118 -1.54 6.89 -13.13
N MET A 119 -2.63 7.65 -12.92
CA MET A 119 -3.58 7.98 -13.97
C MET A 119 -2.93 8.69 -15.15
N ARG A 120 -1.89 9.51 -14.89
CA ARG A 120 -1.13 10.25 -15.89
C ARG A 120 0.16 9.55 -16.33
N GLY A 121 0.51 8.44 -15.66
CA GLY A 121 1.73 7.69 -15.89
C GLY A 121 1.69 6.81 -17.14
N SER A 122 2.85 6.25 -17.48
CA SER A 122 3.03 5.30 -18.58
C SER A 122 2.27 3.98 -18.33
N ASP A 123 2.22 3.14 -19.37
CA ASP A 123 1.59 1.82 -19.24
C ASP A 123 2.35 0.91 -18.27
N GLU A 124 3.69 1.07 -18.15
CA GLU A 124 4.53 0.36 -17.19
C GLU A 124 4.19 0.76 -15.74
N VAL A 125 3.96 2.07 -15.49
CA VAL A 125 3.52 2.57 -14.19
C VAL A 125 2.15 2.02 -13.82
N LYS A 126 1.19 2.04 -14.76
CA LYS A 126 -0.15 1.44 -14.58
C LYS A 126 -0.09 -0.06 -14.34
N ALA A 127 0.82 -0.77 -15.03
CA ALA A 127 1.03 -2.20 -14.82
C ALA A 127 1.56 -2.50 -13.41
N ALA A 128 2.54 -1.75 -12.92
CA ALA A 128 3.08 -1.89 -11.57
C ALA A 128 2.00 -1.63 -10.50
N TYR A 129 1.19 -0.60 -10.68
CA TYR A 129 0.06 -0.31 -9.79
C TYR A 129 -0.99 -1.43 -9.80
N ARG A 130 -1.31 -1.97 -10.98
CA ARG A 130 -2.22 -3.11 -11.14
C ARG A 130 -1.70 -4.33 -10.37
N GLU A 131 -0.40 -4.65 -10.44
CA GLU A 131 0.19 -5.77 -9.70
C GLU A 131 -0.07 -5.65 -8.19
N VAL A 132 0.07 -4.44 -7.62
CA VAL A 132 -0.23 -4.19 -6.20
C VAL A 132 -1.71 -4.38 -5.90
N LEU A 133 -2.59 -3.88 -6.78
CA LEU A 133 -4.04 -3.99 -6.63
C LEU A 133 -4.50 -5.45 -6.69
N GLU A 134 -4.01 -6.21 -7.68
CA GLU A 134 -4.30 -7.63 -7.86
C GLU A 134 -3.89 -8.43 -6.62
N LYS A 135 -2.72 -8.10 -6.03
CA LYS A 135 -2.27 -8.74 -4.79
C LYS A 135 -3.20 -8.50 -3.61
N LEU A 136 -3.74 -7.30 -3.48
CA LEU A 136 -4.74 -7.00 -2.45
C LEU A 136 -6.03 -7.81 -2.70
N ILE A 137 -6.49 -7.88 -3.94
CA ILE A 137 -7.66 -8.67 -4.33
C ILE A 137 -7.47 -10.14 -3.97
N GLU A 138 -6.32 -10.75 -4.34
CA GLU A 138 -5.99 -12.14 -4.00
C GLU A 138 -6.04 -12.42 -2.50
N ILE A 139 -5.50 -11.50 -1.69
CA ILE A 139 -5.51 -11.63 -0.22
C ILE A 139 -6.94 -11.65 0.31
N LEU A 140 -7.81 -10.82 -0.24
CA LEU A 140 -9.21 -10.73 0.17
C LEU A 140 -10.00 -11.95 -0.30
N GLU A 141 -9.86 -12.35 -1.57
CA GLU A 141 -10.53 -13.53 -2.13
C GLU A 141 -10.23 -14.81 -1.34
N ALA A 142 -8.99 -14.95 -0.85
CA ALA A 142 -8.60 -16.13 -0.05
C ALA A 142 -9.37 -16.28 1.26
N ASP A 143 -9.91 -15.19 1.80
CA ASP A 143 -10.61 -15.16 3.10
C ASP A 143 -12.13 -14.97 2.96
N LEU A 144 -12.63 -14.69 1.75
CA LEU A 144 -14.06 -14.53 1.49
C LEU A 144 -14.71 -15.86 1.14
N LYS A 145 -15.96 -16.03 1.61
CA LYS A 145 -16.77 -17.21 1.28
C LYS A 145 -17.57 -16.98 -0.01
N GLU A 146 -17.87 -18.08 -0.72
CA GLU A 146 -18.85 -18.03 -1.81
C GLU A 146 -20.25 -17.62 -1.29
N PRO A 147 -21.13 -17.05 -2.14
CA PRO A 147 -20.89 -16.71 -3.55
C PRO A 147 -20.23 -15.34 -3.76
N GLN A 148 -19.87 -15.05 -5.01
CA GLN A 148 -19.40 -13.72 -5.49
C GLN A 148 -18.11 -13.22 -4.81
N ARG A 149 -17.19 -14.12 -4.45
CA ARG A 149 -15.91 -13.76 -3.80
C ARG A 149 -15.18 -12.63 -4.51
N ARG A 150 -15.02 -12.73 -5.83
CA ARG A 150 -14.31 -11.76 -6.66
C ARG A 150 -14.96 -10.38 -6.63
N GLU A 151 -16.28 -10.34 -6.84
CA GLU A 151 -17.04 -9.09 -6.84
C GLU A 151 -16.97 -8.40 -5.47
N ARG A 152 -17.11 -9.18 -4.41
CA ARG A 152 -16.99 -8.67 -3.03
C ARG A 152 -15.59 -8.18 -2.72
N ALA A 153 -14.54 -8.88 -3.18
CA ALA A 153 -13.16 -8.43 -3.02
C ALA A 153 -12.92 -7.09 -3.74
N LEU A 154 -13.40 -6.95 -4.98
CA LEU A 154 -13.32 -5.69 -5.73
C LEU A 154 -14.04 -4.54 -5.02
N ALA A 155 -15.24 -4.78 -4.49
CA ALA A 155 -15.97 -3.78 -3.71
C ALA A 155 -15.22 -3.36 -2.44
N ILE A 156 -14.63 -4.32 -1.71
CA ILE A 156 -13.83 -4.01 -0.51
C ILE A 156 -12.57 -3.20 -0.87
N VAL A 157 -11.89 -3.56 -1.97
CA VAL A 157 -10.72 -2.80 -2.46
C VAL A 157 -11.10 -1.36 -2.80
N ALA A 158 -12.22 -1.17 -3.51
CA ALA A 158 -12.74 0.16 -3.84
C ALA A 158 -13.03 1.00 -2.57
N LEU A 159 -13.61 0.39 -1.52
CA LEU A 159 -13.84 1.04 -0.24
C LEU A 159 -12.53 1.37 0.49
N CYS A 160 -11.56 0.45 0.50
CA CYS A 160 -10.26 0.68 1.13
C CYS A 160 -9.51 1.84 0.46
N VAL A 161 -9.37 1.80 -0.86
CA VAL A 161 -8.63 2.83 -1.59
C VAL A 161 -9.43 4.13 -1.63
N GLY A 162 -10.65 4.10 -2.15
CA GLY A 162 -11.48 5.30 -2.33
C GLY A 162 -11.85 5.97 -1.01
N GLY A 163 -12.22 5.21 0.02
CA GLY A 163 -12.58 5.74 1.33
C GLY A 163 -11.41 6.42 2.03
N VAL A 164 -10.20 5.84 1.96
CA VAL A 164 -9.01 6.45 2.58
C VAL A 164 -8.53 7.65 1.78
N VAL A 165 -8.50 7.58 0.43
CA VAL A 165 -8.13 8.71 -0.42
C VAL A 165 -9.08 9.89 -0.19
N ALA A 166 -10.40 9.66 -0.24
CA ALA A 166 -11.38 10.70 0.03
C ALA A 166 -11.20 11.33 1.41
N ALA A 167 -11.01 10.51 2.45
CA ALA A 167 -10.80 11.01 3.80
C ALA A 167 -9.50 11.85 3.93
N LYS A 168 -8.41 11.43 3.25
CA LYS A 168 -7.14 12.19 3.26
C LYS A 168 -7.23 13.55 2.53
N CYS A 169 -8.22 13.73 1.66
CA CYS A 169 -8.45 14.99 0.94
C CYS A 169 -9.30 15.99 1.74
N MET A 170 -9.84 15.61 2.90
CA MET A 170 -10.67 16.50 3.73
C MET A 170 -9.80 17.36 4.63
N ASP A 171 -10.18 18.65 4.73
CA ASP A 171 -9.65 19.62 5.68
C ASP A 171 -10.43 19.60 7.02
N ASP A 172 -11.62 19.00 7.04
CA ASP A 172 -12.42 18.75 8.25
C ASP A 172 -12.08 17.37 8.85
N PRO A 173 -11.42 17.31 10.02
CA PRO A 173 -11.05 16.05 10.65
C PRO A 173 -12.26 15.17 11.03
N THR A 174 -13.41 15.78 11.33
CA THR A 174 -14.63 15.06 11.69
C THR A 174 -15.18 14.34 10.48
N LEU A 175 -15.29 15.02 9.35
CA LEU A 175 -15.73 14.42 8.08
C LEU A 175 -14.75 13.37 7.58
N ALA A 176 -13.43 13.61 7.72
CA ALA A 176 -12.40 12.63 7.39
C ALA A 176 -12.55 11.33 8.18
N ASP A 177 -12.77 11.45 9.50
CA ASP A 177 -12.97 10.28 10.38
C ASP A 177 -14.32 9.58 10.10
N ASP A 178 -15.36 10.31 9.75
CA ASP A 178 -16.67 9.74 9.38
C ASP A 178 -16.57 8.94 8.08
N LEU A 179 -15.93 9.49 7.04
CA LEU A 179 -15.67 8.78 5.78
C LEU A 179 -14.87 7.49 6.00
N ARG A 180 -13.75 7.60 6.73
CA ARG A 180 -12.89 6.46 7.05
C ARG A 180 -13.66 5.36 7.81
N ARG A 181 -14.45 5.73 8.80
CA ARG A 181 -15.26 4.83 9.62
C ARG A 181 -16.38 4.17 8.83
N ALA A 182 -17.10 4.94 8.01
CA ALA A 182 -18.17 4.44 7.16
C ALA A 182 -17.65 3.44 6.12
N ALA A 183 -16.54 3.75 5.45
CA ALA A 183 -15.90 2.86 4.49
C ALA A 183 -15.42 1.56 5.15
N HIS A 184 -14.80 1.63 6.34
CA HIS A 184 -14.38 0.46 7.11
C HIS A 184 -15.56 -0.43 7.48
N GLN A 185 -16.62 0.14 8.04
CA GLN A 185 -17.83 -0.61 8.41
C GLN A 185 -18.46 -1.30 7.21
N GLN A 186 -18.53 -0.60 6.07
CA GLN A 186 -19.09 -1.19 4.86
C GLN A 186 -18.21 -2.29 4.29
N ALA A 187 -16.89 -2.15 4.33
CA ALA A 187 -15.95 -3.21 3.94
C ALA A 187 -16.12 -4.47 4.81
N GLN A 188 -16.26 -4.30 6.12
CA GLN A 188 -16.52 -5.40 7.06
C GLN A 188 -17.86 -6.11 6.77
N ARG A 189 -18.92 -5.35 6.47
CA ARG A 189 -20.24 -5.89 6.09
C ARG A 189 -20.16 -6.67 4.78
N THR A 190 -19.53 -6.08 3.75
CA THR A 190 -19.35 -6.71 2.44
C THR A 190 -18.56 -8.02 2.56
N ALA A 191 -17.59 -8.08 3.47
CA ALA A 191 -16.82 -9.28 3.76
C ALA A 191 -17.58 -10.33 4.59
N GLY A 192 -18.67 -9.98 5.25
CA GLY A 192 -19.37 -10.85 6.19
C GLY A 192 -18.61 -11.08 7.50
N TRP A 193 -17.71 -10.17 7.87
CA TRP A 193 -16.93 -10.28 9.12
C TRP A 193 -17.61 -9.62 10.32
N SER A 194 -18.71 -8.91 10.13
CA SER A 194 -19.37 -8.08 11.15
C SER A 194 -20.22 -8.84 12.16
N ASN A 195 -20.44 -10.15 12.04
CA ASN A 195 -21.49 -10.88 12.75
C ASN A 195 -21.05 -11.88 13.83
N VAL A 196 -19.87 -11.75 14.44
CA VAL A 196 -19.46 -12.70 15.51
C VAL A 196 -19.85 -12.24 16.92
N ARG A 197 -20.46 -11.04 17.10
CA ARG A 197 -20.75 -10.51 18.45
C ARG A 197 -22.22 -10.25 18.81
N LEU A 198 -23.19 -10.46 17.93
CA LEU A 198 -24.60 -10.19 18.25
C LEU A 198 -25.42 -11.44 18.60
N GLU A 199 -24.99 -12.64 18.24
CA GLU A 199 -25.73 -13.87 18.58
C GLU A 199 -25.38 -14.48 19.94
N ALA A 200 -24.34 -14.01 20.62
CA ALA A 200 -23.95 -14.52 21.95
C ALA A 200 -24.62 -13.79 23.13
N ARG A 201 -25.58 -12.88 22.88
CA ARG A 201 -26.32 -12.15 23.95
C ARG A 201 -27.84 -12.30 23.87
N ALA A 202 -28.35 -13.23 23.08
CA ALA A 202 -29.79 -13.50 22.94
C ALA A 202 -30.13 -14.96 23.30
N ASN A 203 -29.48 -15.53 24.34
CA ASN A 203 -29.94 -16.72 25.04
C ASN A 203 -29.63 -16.56 26.54
#